data_abd0d1b29a0756c6ba7285cd63c456b9
#
_entry.id   abd0d1b29a0756c6ba7285cd63c456b9
#
_cell.length_a   1.000
_cell.length_b   1.000
_cell.length_c   1.000
_cell.angle_alpha   90.00
_cell.angle_beta   90.00
_cell.angle_gamma   90.00
#
_symmetry.space_group_name_H-M   'P 1'
#
loop_
_entity.id
_entity.type
_entity.pdbx_description
1 polymer ?
#
loop_
_entity_poly.entity_id
_entity_poly.type
_entity_poly.pdbx_seq_one_letter_code
_entity_poly.pdbx_strand_id
1 'polypeptide(L)'
;KSYTHAQRMIGGDKIGKPSQSWTDDQWTEHHIHSGRPDTSDGYDLKLDGKLGDSTLEGFRESAYKAGLSGKQAQTVAEFMDTSLGQMEADRYDQADTLRHEGEQELRQQYGKAYDQRMELALGAARQMLGDKVTLLDEVELSDGRLLGDHPEIIRMFSAFAEQIGEDNLVGETTEMVMT
;
A
#
# COMPACT_ATOMS: atom_id res chain seq x y z
N LYS A 1 42.47 -41.05 22.05
CA LYS A 1 41.32 -40.49 21.28
C LYS A 1 40.50 -39.48 22.09
N SER A 2 40.50 -39.50 23.43
CA SER A 2 39.68 -38.59 24.27
C SER A 2 40.33 -37.17 24.42
N TYR A 3 41.67 -37.08 24.49
CA TYR A 3 42.42 -35.86 24.72
C TYR A 3 42.37 -34.90 23.53
N THR A 4 42.53 -35.41 22.32
CA THR A 4 42.42 -34.64 21.06
C THR A 4 41.00 -34.16 20.79
N HIS A 5 40.01 -34.90 21.28
CA HIS A 5 38.59 -34.46 21.17
C HIS A 5 38.30 -33.33 22.16
N ALA A 6 38.82 -33.41 23.38
CA ALA A 6 38.74 -32.36 24.40
C ALA A 6 39.43 -31.08 23.97
N GLN A 7 40.65 -31.16 23.36
CA GLN A 7 41.34 -30.00 22.82
C GLN A 7 40.60 -29.30 21.67
N ARG A 8 39.94 -30.07 20.77
CA ARG A 8 39.08 -29.50 19.73
C ARG A 8 37.85 -28.81 20.31
N MET A 9 37.34 -29.26 21.45
CA MET A 9 36.21 -28.65 22.12
C MET A 9 36.60 -27.40 22.93
N ILE A 10 37.85 -27.24 23.31
CA ILE A 10 38.36 -26.10 24.07
C ILE A 10 38.77 -24.94 23.15
N GLY A 11 39.15 -25.22 21.90
CA GLY A 11 39.62 -24.23 20.91
C GLY A 11 38.58 -23.67 19.96
N GLY A 12 37.31 -24.00 20.11
CA GLY A 12 36.23 -23.41 19.32
C GLY A 12 35.65 -22.19 20.02
N ASP A 13 35.40 -21.12 19.30
CA ASP A 13 34.62 -19.96 19.78
C ASP A 13 33.25 -20.46 20.24
N LYS A 14 33.12 -20.67 21.57
CA LYS A 14 31.88 -21.11 22.18
C LYS A 14 31.04 -19.89 22.52
N ILE A 15 30.03 -19.67 21.73
CA ILE A 15 28.97 -18.70 22.09
C ILE A 15 28.18 -19.29 23.26
N GLY A 16 28.15 -18.59 24.40
CA GLY A 16 27.39 -19.01 25.55
C GLY A 16 25.89 -19.12 25.25
N LYS A 17 25.22 -20.09 25.84
CA LYS A 17 23.76 -20.17 25.73
C LYS A 17 23.11 -18.98 26.44
N PRO A 18 22.26 -18.20 25.76
CA PRO A 18 21.59 -17.05 26.35
C PRO A 18 20.85 -17.37 27.65
N SER A 19 20.94 -16.47 28.64
CA SER A 19 20.21 -16.58 29.91
C SER A 19 19.50 -15.27 30.20
N GLN A 20 18.28 -15.36 30.73
CA GLN A 20 17.51 -14.18 31.15
C GLN A 20 18.18 -13.39 32.29
N SER A 21 19.14 -13.97 32.99
CA SER A 21 19.89 -13.32 34.05
C SER A 21 21.15 -12.60 33.58
N TRP A 22 21.42 -12.56 32.27
CA TRP A 22 22.57 -11.85 31.73
C TRP A 22 22.44 -10.35 31.90
N THR A 23 23.58 -9.70 32.16
CA THR A 23 23.71 -8.25 32.14
C THR A 23 23.70 -7.74 30.69
N ASP A 24 23.49 -6.44 30.50
CA ASP A 24 23.54 -5.80 29.17
C ASP A 24 24.90 -5.99 28.47
N ASP A 25 26.00 -5.99 29.24
CA ASP A 25 27.34 -6.25 28.70
C ASP A 25 27.47 -7.68 28.16
N GLN A 26 26.92 -8.66 28.88
CA GLN A 26 26.93 -10.06 28.46
C GLN A 26 26.07 -10.27 27.20
N TRP A 27 24.92 -9.61 27.13
CA TRP A 27 24.11 -9.60 25.92
C TRP A 27 24.84 -8.93 24.75
N THR A 28 25.50 -7.83 25.00
CA THR A 28 26.27 -7.10 23.95
C THR A 28 27.40 -7.98 23.40
N GLU A 29 28.17 -8.63 24.25
CA GLU A 29 29.22 -9.57 23.87
C GLU A 29 28.68 -10.74 23.04
N HIS A 30 27.57 -11.32 23.50
CA HIS A 30 26.88 -12.39 22.76
C HIS A 30 26.43 -11.96 21.38
N HIS A 31 25.83 -10.77 21.25
CA HIS A 31 25.39 -10.23 19.96
C HIS A 31 26.54 -10.03 18.99
N ILE A 32 27.66 -9.49 19.45
CA ILE A 32 28.89 -9.31 18.65
C ILE A 32 29.39 -10.68 18.15
N HIS A 33 29.51 -11.65 19.03
CA HIS A 33 29.93 -13.01 18.67
C HIS A 33 28.94 -13.72 17.73
N SER A 34 27.66 -13.36 17.79
CA SER A 34 26.61 -13.89 16.92
C SER A 34 26.59 -13.22 15.54
N GLY A 35 27.44 -12.22 15.29
CA GLY A 35 27.58 -11.56 14.00
C GLY A 35 26.72 -10.30 13.83
N ARG A 36 26.34 -9.64 14.94
CA ARG A 36 25.80 -8.29 14.90
C ARG A 36 26.88 -7.32 14.42
N PRO A 37 26.60 -6.41 13.47
CA PRO A 37 27.55 -5.36 13.09
C PRO A 37 27.83 -4.40 14.27
N ASP A 38 28.88 -3.60 14.17
CA ASP A 38 29.29 -2.66 15.21
C ASP A 38 28.30 -1.50 15.40
N THR A 39 27.60 -1.13 14.33
CA THR A 39 26.58 -0.06 14.31
C THR A 39 25.34 -0.49 13.52
N SER A 40 24.23 0.21 13.72
CA SER A 40 23.01 -0.02 12.94
C SER A 40 23.22 0.17 11.44
N ASP A 41 24.07 1.10 11.04
CA ASP A 41 24.39 1.36 9.61
C ASP A 41 25.25 0.24 8.98
N GLY A 42 25.83 -0.63 9.80
CA GLY A 42 26.63 -1.77 9.34
C GLY A 42 25.82 -2.90 8.69
N TYR A 43 24.47 -2.82 8.69
CA TYR A 43 23.63 -3.77 7.96
C TYR A 43 23.59 -3.41 6.47
N ASP A 44 24.36 -4.14 5.64
CA ASP A 44 24.29 -4.06 4.16
C ASP A 44 23.10 -4.88 3.65
N LEU A 45 21.90 -4.28 3.70
CA LEU A 45 20.67 -4.93 3.30
C LEU A 45 20.43 -4.73 1.80
N LYS A 46 20.26 -5.84 1.07
CA LYS A 46 19.98 -5.87 -0.37
C LYS A 46 18.53 -6.24 -0.57
N LEU A 47 17.73 -5.26 -0.99
CA LEU A 47 16.28 -5.39 -1.14
C LEU A 47 15.85 -4.90 -2.53
N ASP A 48 14.67 -5.30 -2.98
CA ASP A 48 14.09 -4.88 -4.26
C ASP A 48 13.47 -3.46 -4.21
N GLY A 49 13.49 -2.81 -3.04
CA GLY A 49 13.15 -1.39 -2.88
C GLY A 49 11.67 -1.10 -2.58
N LYS A 50 10.93 -2.06 -2.05
CA LYS A 50 9.55 -1.84 -1.56
C LYS A 50 9.51 -1.18 -0.19
N LEU A 51 10.51 -1.45 0.63
CA LEU A 51 10.72 -0.74 1.89
C LEU A 51 11.27 0.66 1.63
N GLY A 52 10.52 1.70 2.01
CA GLY A 52 11.00 3.07 1.96
C GLY A 52 12.19 3.32 2.92
N ASP A 53 13.04 4.29 2.58
CA ASP A 53 14.29 4.59 3.31
C ASP A 53 14.09 4.77 4.82
N SER A 54 13.05 5.48 5.24
CA SER A 54 12.74 5.72 6.66
C SER A 54 12.37 4.42 7.40
N THR A 55 11.64 3.51 6.76
CA THR A 55 11.28 2.20 7.33
C THR A 55 12.51 1.32 7.43
N LEU A 56 13.38 1.36 6.43
CA LEU A 56 14.64 0.62 6.40
C LEU A 56 15.60 1.08 7.48
N GLU A 57 15.70 2.39 7.71
CA GLU A 57 16.50 2.97 8.79
C GLU A 57 15.99 2.52 10.17
N GLY A 58 14.67 2.65 10.41
CA GLY A 58 14.04 2.17 11.64
C GLY A 58 14.22 0.67 11.86
N PHE A 59 14.19 -0.11 10.77
CA PHE A 59 14.49 -1.54 10.83
C PHE A 59 15.93 -1.83 11.24
N ARG A 60 16.93 -1.14 10.65
CA ARG A 60 18.36 -1.30 11.01
C ARG A 60 18.59 -1.02 12.48
N GLU A 61 18.01 0.05 13.03
CA GLU A 61 18.10 0.36 14.46
C GLU A 61 17.48 -0.75 15.33
N SER A 62 16.31 -1.24 14.93
CA SER A 62 15.58 -2.29 15.66
C SER A 62 16.35 -3.61 15.62
N ALA A 63 16.88 -3.98 14.47
CA ALA A 63 17.72 -5.17 14.27
C ALA A 63 18.99 -5.10 15.13
N TYR A 64 19.63 -3.93 15.19
CA TYR A 64 20.80 -3.69 16.03
C TYR A 64 20.47 -3.85 17.52
N LYS A 65 19.41 -3.25 18.01
CA LYS A 65 18.94 -3.38 19.40
C LYS A 65 18.59 -4.82 19.75
N ALA A 66 17.98 -5.55 18.81
CA ALA A 66 17.63 -6.96 18.96
C ALA A 66 18.85 -7.91 18.87
N GLY A 67 20.03 -7.40 18.46
CA GLY A 67 21.25 -8.18 18.34
C GLY A 67 21.28 -9.13 17.13
N LEU A 68 20.53 -8.83 16.07
CA LEU A 68 20.48 -9.68 14.88
C LEU A 68 21.85 -9.70 14.17
N SER A 69 22.26 -10.87 13.70
CA SER A 69 23.37 -10.95 12.74
C SER A 69 22.97 -10.34 11.38
N GLY A 70 23.96 -9.95 10.56
CA GLY A 70 23.69 -9.43 9.22
C GLY A 70 22.81 -10.36 8.38
N LYS A 71 23.04 -11.69 8.47
CA LYS A 71 22.24 -12.68 7.76
C LYS A 71 20.78 -12.73 8.25
N GLN A 72 20.56 -12.68 9.57
CA GLN A 72 19.20 -12.66 10.13
C GLN A 72 18.45 -11.38 9.75
N ALA A 73 19.12 -10.22 9.85
CA ALA A 73 18.54 -8.95 9.44
C ALA A 73 18.18 -8.94 7.95
N GLN A 74 19.06 -9.46 7.07
CA GLN A 74 18.75 -9.61 5.64
C GLN A 74 17.49 -10.46 5.40
N THR A 75 17.40 -11.64 6.03
CA THR A 75 16.23 -12.52 5.86
C THR A 75 14.91 -11.87 6.31
N VAL A 76 14.92 -11.15 7.43
CA VAL A 76 13.73 -10.46 7.92
C VAL A 76 13.37 -9.29 7.01
N ALA A 77 14.35 -8.50 6.57
CA ALA A 77 14.15 -7.38 5.66
C ALA A 77 13.59 -7.84 4.30
N GLU A 78 14.11 -8.93 3.74
CA GLU A 78 13.61 -9.55 2.50
C GLU A 78 12.15 -9.98 2.65
N PHE A 79 11.80 -10.61 3.77
CA PHE A 79 10.42 -10.98 4.05
C PHE A 79 9.49 -9.76 4.12
N MET A 80 9.91 -8.69 4.79
CA MET A 80 9.14 -7.44 4.88
C MET A 80 8.97 -6.80 3.49
N ASP A 81 10.03 -6.71 2.71
CA ASP A 81 10.02 -6.12 1.37
C ASP A 81 9.10 -6.89 0.41
N THR A 82 9.22 -8.21 0.42
CA THR A 82 8.35 -9.10 -0.37
C THR A 82 6.89 -9.01 0.06
N SER A 83 6.63 -8.98 1.38
CA SER A 83 5.26 -8.89 1.91
C SER A 83 4.59 -7.57 1.54
N LEU A 84 5.33 -6.46 1.59
CA LEU A 84 4.80 -5.16 1.15
C LEU A 84 4.49 -5.16 -0.36
N GLY A 85 5.38 -5.71 -1.17
CA GLY A 85 5.12 -5.85 -2.61
C GLY A 85 3.88 -6.68 -2.92
N GLN A 86 3.68 -7.78 -2.18
CA GLN A 86 2.48 -8.61 -2.33
C GLN A 86 1.20 -7.87 -1.90
N MET A 87 1.24 -7.16 -0.78
CA MET A 87 0.10 -6.36 -0.31
C MET A 87 -0.29 -5.25 -1.31
N GLU A 88 0.69 -4.60 -1.93
CA GLU A 88 0.44 -3.62 -3.00
C GLU A 88 -0.21 -4.29 -4.22
N ALA A 89 0.32 -5.42 -4.69
CA ALA A 89 -0.22 -6.16 -5.82
C ALA A 89 -1.67 -6.61 -5.56
N ASP A 90 -1.92 -7.21 -4.40
CA ASP A 90 -3.26 -7.66 -4.00
C ASP A 90 -4.26 -6.49 -3.95
N ARG A 91 -3.82 -5.30 -3.51
CA ARG A 91 -4.66 -4.10 -3.48
C ARG A 91 -5.01 -3.62 -4.89
N TYR A 92 -4.07 -3.62 -5.83
CA TYR A 92 -4.34 -3.27 -7.22
C TYR A 92 -5.27 -4.28 -7.89
N ASP A 93 -5.08 -5.56 -7.68
CA ASP A 93 -5.94 -6.62 -8.23
C ASP A 93 -7.37 -6.52 -7.67
N GLN A 94 -7.50 -6.22 -6.37
CA GLN A 94 -8.79 -5.97 -5.74
C GLN A 94 -9.47 -4.72 -6.32
N ALA A 95 -8.76 -3.62 -6.48
CA ALA A 95 -9.28 -2.39 -7.05
C ALA A 95 -9.77 -2.60 -8.50
N ASP A 96 -9.01 -3.33 -9.33
CA ASP A 96 -9.38 -3.66 -10.69
C ASP A 96 -10.64 -4.54 -10.74
N THR A 97 -10.73 -5.54 -9.86
CA THR A 97 -11.92 -6.38 -9.72
C THR A 97 -13.16 -5.54 -9.38
N LEU A 98 -13.07 -4.69 -8.35
CA LEU A 98 -14.18 -3.82 -7.93
C LEU A 98 -14.57 -2.80 -9.01
N ARG A 99 -13.62 -2.29 -9.79
CA ARG A 99 -13.88 -1.42 -10.92
C ARG A 99 -14.69 -2.14 -12.00
N HIS A 100 -14.28 -3.36 -12.37
CA HIS A 100 -15.00 -4.17 -13.35
C HIS A 100 -16.41 -4.56 -12.89
N GLU A 101 -16.57 -4.95 -11.64
CA GLU A 101 -17.88 -5.25 -11.04
C GLU A 101 -18.78 -4.02 -11.07
N GLY A 102 -18.28 -2.86 -10.70
CA GLY A 102 -19.00 -1.59 -10.74
C GLY A 102 -19.40 -1.19 -12.16
N GLU A 103 -18.53 -1.38 -13.14
CA GLU A 103 -18.86 -1.16 -14.54
C GLU A 103 -19.98 -2.11 -15.02
N GLN A 104 -19.91 -3.40 -14.70
CA GLN A 104 -20.94 -4.37 -15.05
C GLN A 104 -22.28 -4.01 -14.42
N GLU A 105 -22.29 -3.58 -13.16
CA GLU A 105 -23.49 -3.13 -12.47
C GLU A 105 -24.14 -1.93 -13.16
N LEU A 106 -23.35 -0.93 -13.52
CA LEU A 106 -23.82 0.25 -14.25
C LEU A 106 -24.33 -0.10 -15.67
N ARG A 107 -23.66 -1.02 -16.36
CA ARG A 107 -24.11 -1.53 -17.67
C ARG A 107 -25.45 -2.27 -17.56
N GLN A 108 -25.65 -3.07 -16.51
CA GLN A 108 -26.93 -3.72 -16.25
C GLN A 108 -28.03 -2.70 -15.94
N GLN A 109 -27.72 -1.71 -15.11
CA GLN A 109 -28.67 -0.67 -14.69
C GLN A 109 -29.10 0.22 -15.86
N TYR A 110 -28.16 0.69 -16.66
CA TYR A 110 -28.43 1.66 -17.75
C TYR A 110 -28.72 1.00 -19.10
N GLY A 111 -28.38 -0.27 -19.25
CA GLY A 111 -28.63 -1.02 -20.48
C GLY A 111 -28.06 -0.32 -21.71
N LYS A 112 -28.91 -0.09 -22.72
CA LYS A 112 -28.52 0.58 -23.96
C LYS A 112 -28.13 2.06 -23.78
N ALA A 113 -28.53 2.68 -22.70
CA ALA A 113 -28.20 4.07 -22.39
C ALA A 113 -26.88 4.24 -21.65
N TYR A 114 -26.13 3.17 -21.42
CA TYR A 114 -24.92 3.21 -20.59
C TYR A 114 -23.91 4.28 -21.07
N ASP A 115 -23.50 4.24 -22.35
CA ASP A 115 -22.49 5.16 -22.86
C ASP A 115 -22.97 6.63 -22.78
N GLN A 116 -24.24 6.88 -23.11
CA GLN A 116 -24.83 8.22 -22.98
C GLN A 116 -24.87 8.68 -21.53
N ARG A 117 -25.19 7.80 -20.58
CA ARG A 117 -25.19 8.10 -19.15
C ARG A 117 -23.82 8.43 -18.61
N MET A 118 -22.80 7.71 -19.07
CA MET A 118 -21.41 7.97 -18.70
C MET A 118 -20.95 9.34 -19.20
N GLU A 119 -21.29 9.70 -20.46
CA GLU A 119 -20.98 11.03 -21.02
C GLU A 119 -21.68 12.15 -20.26
N LEU A 120 -22.94 11.99 -19.93
CA LEU A 120 -23.71 12.96 -19.16
C LEU A 120 -23.14 13.13 -17.74
N ALA A 121 -22.80 12.03 -17.07
CA ALA A 121 -22.18 12.06 -15.73
C ALA A 121 -20.85 12.81 -15.76
N LEU A 122 -20.00 12.54 -16.75
CA LEU A 122 -18.72 13.24 -16.91
C LEU A 122 -18.91 14.73 -17.22
N GLY A 123 -19.89 15.08 -18.06
CA GLY A 123 -20.27 16.46 -18.35
C GLY A 123 -20.72 17.20 -17.08
N ALA A 124 -21.58 16.61 -16.28
CA ALA A 124 -22.03 17.16 -15.00
C ALA A 124 -20.88 17.30 -14.00
N ALA A 125 -20.00 16.31 -13.92
CA ALA A 125 -18.81 16.37 -13.06
C ALA A 125 -17.91 17.55 -13.42
N ARG A 126 -17.65 17.75 -14.72
CA ARG A 126 -16.86 18.91 -15.22
C ARG A 126 -17.54 20.24 -14.89
N GLN A 127 -18.86 20.32 -15.04
CA GLN A 127 -19.59 21.53 -14.72
C GLN A 127 -19.59 21.87 -13.23
N MET A 128 -19.73 20.84 -12.37
CA MET A 128 -19.76 21.03 -10.91
C MET A 128 -18.39 21.29 -10.31
N LEU A 129 -17.38 20.53 -10.74
CA LEU A 129 -16.05 20.52 -10.14
C LEU A 129 -15.09 21.51 -10.82
N GLY A 130 -15.38 21.91 -12.08
CA GLY A 130 -14.50 22.78 -12.84
C GLY A 130 -13.09 22.19 -12.94
N ASP A 131 -12.07 22.98 -12.61
CA ASP A 131 -10.67 22.53 -12.64
C ASP A 131 -10.35 21.40 -11.64
N LYS A 132 -11.26 21.13 -10.69
CA LYS A 132 -11.09 20.06 -9.70
C LYS A 132 -11.60 18.68 -10.21
N VAL A 133 -12.05 18.60 -11.44
CA VAL A 133 -12.52 17.33 -12.02
C VAL A 133 -11.41 16.26 -12.03
N THR A 134 -10.13 16.66 -12.08
CA THR A 134 -8.98 15.76 -12.00
C THR A 134 -8.93 14.96 -10.68
N LEU A 135 -9.59 15.43 -9.61
CA LEU A 135 -9.69 14.68 -8.37
C LEU A 135 -10.38 13.30 -8.54
N LEU A 136 -11.23 13.17 -9.57
CA LEU A 136 -11.85 11.88 -9.88
C LEU A 136 -10.83 10.82 -10.29
N ASP A 137 -9.74 11.24 -10.92
CA ASP A 137 -8.66 10.38 -11.43
C ASP A 137 -7.42 10.36 -10.51
N GLU A 138 -7.37 11.24 -9.49
CA GLU A 138 -6.22 11.40 -8.59
C GLU A 138 -6.48 10.87 -7.19
N VAL A 139 -7.75 10.92 -6.72
CA VAL A 139 -8.08 10.50 -5.36
C VAL A 139 -8.34 8.99 -5.33
N GLU A 140 -7.46 8.30 -4.63
CA GLU A 140 -7.60 6.87 -4.37
C GLU A 140 -8.42 6.64 -3.08
N LEU A 141 -9.39 5.75 -3.17
CA LEU A 141 -10.24 5.31 -2.07
C LEU A 141 -9.53 4.26 -1.21
N SER A 142 -10.06 3.97 -0.03
CA SER A 142 -9.50 2.97 0.89
C SER A 142 -9.45 1.55 0.32
N ASP A 143 -10.28 1.25 -0.68
CA ASP A 143 -10.32 -0.04 -1.39
C ASP A 143 -9.42 -0.06 -2.65
N GLY A 144 -8.65 1.00 -2.90
CA GLY A 144 -7.70 1.12 -3.99
C GLY A 144 -8.30 1.64 -5.31
N ARG A 145 -9.63 1.79 -5.42
CA ARG A 145 -10.24 2.38 -6.62
C ARG A 145 -10.04 3.89 -6.65
N LEU A 146 -10.03 4.46 -7.83
CA LEU A 146 -10.13 5.91 -8.00
C LEU A 146 -11.55 6.40 -7.70
N LEU A 147 -11.68 7.62 -7.23
CA LEU A 147 -12.96 8.22 -6.87
C LEU A 147 -13.94 8.19 -8.05
N GLY A 148 -13.45 8.44 -9.27
CA GLY A 148 -14.24 8.42 -10.50
C GLY A 148 -14.70 7.04 -10.95
N ASP A 149 -14.07 5.96 -10.47
CA ASP A 149 -14.43 4.59 -10.78
C ASP A 149 -15.53 4.03 -9.84
N HIS A 150 -15.91 4.80 -8.81
CA HIS A 150 -16.89 4.33 -7.86
C HIS A 150 -18.33 4.46 -8.43
N PRO A 151 -19.12 3.38 -8.51
CA PRO A 151 -20.45 3.41 -9.15
C PRO A 151 -21.41 4.46 -8.56
N GLU A 152 -21.37 4.68 -7.24
CA GLU A 152 -22.23 5.67 -6.60
C GLU A 152 -21.85 7.12 -6.98
N ILE A 153 -20.57 7.40 -7.19
CA ILE A 153 -20.11 8.70 -7.67
C ILE A 153 -20.62 8.94 -9.10
N ILE A 154 -20.54 7.93 -9.95
CA ILE A 154 -21.07 7.97 -11.32
C ILE A 154 -22.59 8.18 -11.31
N ARG A 155 -23.33 7.43 -10.47
CA ARG A 155 -24.78 7.59 -10.29
C ARG A 155 -25.16 8.99 -9.83
N MET A 156 -24.42 9.54 -8.88
CA MET A 156 -24.63 10.89 -8.37
C MET A 156 -24.52 11.94 -9.48
N PHE A 157 -23.45 11.90 -10.27
CA PHE A 157 -23.28 12.82 -11.39
C PHE A 157 -24.28 12.59 -12.53
N SER A 158 -24.65 11.32 -12.79
CA SER A 158 -25.69 11.00 -13.77
C SER A 158 -27.07 11.56 -13.37
N ALA A 159 -27.46 11.42 -12.10
CA ALA A 159 -28.69 11.98 -11.58
C ALA A 159 -28.69 13.52 -11.61
N PHE A 160 -27.55 14.14 -11.30
CA PHE A 160 -27.40 15.59 -11.37
C PHE A 160 -27.50 16.12 -12.80
N ALA A 161 -26.94 15.39 -13.78
CA ALA A 161 -27.08 15.72 -15.21
C ALA A 161 -28.55 15.74 -15.68
N GLU A 162 -29.37 14.79 -15.21
CA GLU A 162 -30.80 14.75 -15.50
C GLU A 162 -31.52 15.99 -14.95
N GLN A 163 -31.23 16.36 -13.71
CA GLN A 163 -31.84 17.51 -13.05
C GLN A 163 -31.53 18.83 -13.77
N ILE A 164 -30.26 19.02 -14.19
CA ILE A 164 -29.88 20.20 -14.99
C ILE A 164 -30.58 20.19 -16.35
N GLY A 165 -30.72 19.02 -16.99
CA GLY A 165 -31.40 18.89 -18.26
C GLY A 165 -32.88 19.25 -18.17
N GLU A 166 -33.58 18.85 -17.11
CA GLU A 166 -34.98 19.15 -16.86
C GLU A 166 -35.19 20.64 -16.57
N ASP A 167 -34.31 21.28 -15.76
CA ASP A 167 -34.41 22.70 -15.45
C ASP A 167 -34.23 23.60 -16.68
N ASN A 168 -33.33 23.22 -17.61
CA ASN A 168 -33.15 23.95 -18.87
C ASN A 168 -34.41 23.86 -19.79
N LEU A 169 -35.06 22.70 -19.83
CA LEU A 169 -36.29 22.52 -20.64
C LEU A 169 -37.46 23.33 -20.07
N VAL A 170 -37.57 23.45 -18.75
CA VAL A 170 -38.63 24.25 -18.10
C VAL A 170 -38.36 25.75 -18.30
N GLY A 171 -37.10 26.20 -18.30
CA GLY A 171 -36.72 27.59 -18.57
C GLY A 171 -37.08 28.05 -19.98
N GLU A 172 -36.82 27.24 -21.00
CA GLU A 172 -37.13 27.55 -22.40
C GLU A 172 -38.67 27.61 -22.67
N THR A 173 -39.45 26.73 -22.02
CA THR A 173 -40.89 26.75 -22.17
C THR A 173 -41.53 28.00 -21.51
N THR A 174 -40.93 28.58 -20.50
CA THR A 174 -41.46 29.78 -19.82
C THR A 174 -41.21 31.06 -20.65
N GLU A 175 -40.13 31.14 -21.40
CA GLU A 175 -39.87 32.26 -22.32
C GLU A 175 -40.78 32.25 -23.55
N MET A 176 -41.18 31.09 -24.07
CA MET A 176 -42.10 30.98 -25.23
C MET A 176 -43.55 31.35 -24.94
N VAL A 177 -43.95 31.40 -23.69
CA VAL A 177 -45.35 31.73 -23.28
C VAL A 177 -45.53 33.23 -23.00
N MET A 178 -44.45 34.04 -22.95
CA MET A 178 -44.47 35.51 -22.69
C MET A 178 -44.33 36.35 -23.97
N THR A 179 -44.39 35.80 -25.16
CA THR A 179 -44.47 36.52 -26.43
C THR A 179 -45.82 36.32 -27.09
#